data_a393c109d7f5501515151b600bd35c09
#
_entry.id   a393c109d7f5501515151b600bd35c09
#
_cell.length_a   1.000
_cell.length_b   1.000
_cell.length_c   1.000
_cell.angle_alpha   90.00
_cell.angle_beta   90.00
_cell.angle_gamma   90.00
#
_symmetry.space_group_name_H-M   'P 1'
#
loop_
_entity.id
_entity.type
_entity.pdbx_description
1 polymer ?
#
loop_
_entity_poly.entity_id
_entity_poly.type
_entity_poly.pdbx_seq_one_letter_code
_entity_poly.pdbx_strand_id
1 'polypeptide(L)'
;AYAAGSGLLDVMLMFLLVPALERLFNLTTDFRLAELTSTNNPLIKRLFNEAPGTFNHSLTVANYVEACAMAIGEDTFLARAAAYFHDIGKLKNPNYYVENQTDGHNPHDEIAPELSVSLLKKHIMYGVMLAREYGLPKELESAITEHHGSFPMKFFYYKARKITEGELDLKNYSYDGPTPTSKINGMLMIVDASE
;
A
#
# COMPACT_ATOMS: atom_id res chain seq x y z
N ALA A 1 -45.23 15.95 -10.02
CA ALA A 1 -45.15 15.13 -8.81
C ALA A 1 -44.65 13.72 -9.10
N TYR A 2 -45.19 12.99 -10.10
CA TYR A 2 -44.75 11.61 -10.42
C TYR A 2 -43.30 11.51 -10.86
N ALA A 3 -42.82 12.40 -11.74
CA ALA A 3 -41.42 12.38 -12.21
C ALA A 3 -40.38 12.67 -11.11
N ALA A 4 -40.74 13.55 -10.15
CA ALA A 4 -39.84 13.80 -9.00
C ALA A 4 -39.83 12.62 -8.01
N GLY A 5 -40.98 11.94 -7.84
CA GLY A 5 -41.10 10.76 -7.00
C GLY A 5 -40.34 9.55 -7.56
N SER A 6 -40.41 9.31 -8.89
CA SER A 6 -39.68 8.24 -9.54
C SER A 6 -38.15 8.48 -9.47
N GLY A 7 -37.70 9.71 -9.75
CA GLY A 7 -36.26 10.01 -9.66
C GLY A 7 -35.69 9.86 -8.27
N LEU A 8 -36.46 10.19 -7.22
CA LEU A 8 -36.03 9.95 -5.84
C LEU A 8 -35.93 8.44 -5.52
N LEU A 9 -36.88 7.66 -6.01
CA LEU A 9 -36.89 6.21 -5.84
C LEU A 9 -35.71 5.55 -6.56
N ASP A 10 -35.41 6.00 -7.80
CA ASP A 10 -34.28 5.49 -8.59
C ASP A 10 -32.93 5.76 -7.89
N VAL A 11 -32.76 6.95 -7.34
CA VAL A 11 -31.57 7.32 -6.57
C VAL A 11 -31.44 6.46 -5.30
N MET A 12 -32.51 6.29 -4.53
CA MET A 12 -32.53 5.43 -3.34
C MET A 12 -32.22 3.97 -3.70
N LEU A 13 -32.78 3.47 -4.79
CA LEU A 13 -32.57 2.12 -5.28
C LEU A 13 -31.10 1.91 -5.69
N MET A 14 -30.52 2.89 -6.38
CA MET A 14 -29.11 2.88 -6.78
C MET A 14 -28.19 2.82 -5.56
N PHE A 15 -28.40 3.66 -4.54
CA PHE A 15 -27.61 3.64 -3.31
C PHE A 15 -27.71 2.31 -2.52
N LEU A 16 -28.78 1.56 -2.68
CA LEU A 16 -29.01 0.29 -2.01
C LEU A 16 -28.46 -0.89 -2.83
N LEU A 17 -28.65 -0.85 -4.15
CA LEU A 17 -28.25 -1.95 -5.05
C LEU A 17 -26.76 -1.96 -5.37
N VAL A 18 -26.14 -0.78 -5.61
CA VAL A 18 -24.72 -0.73 -5.99
C VAL A 18 -23.82 -1.41 -4.96
N PRO A 19 -23.88 -1.09 -3.65
CA PRO A 19 -23.06 -1.78 -2.65
C PRO A 19 -23.38 -3.27 -2.51
N ALA A 20 -24.64 -3.67 -2.74
CA ALA A 20 -25.03 -5.08 -2.71
C ALA A 20 -24.45 -5.85 -3.90
N LEU A 21 -24.49 -5.27 -5.09
CA LEU A 21 -23.92 -5.84 -6.31
C LEU A 21 -22.38 -5.88 -6.25
N GLU A 22 -21.75 -4.83 -5.74
CA GLU A 22 -20.28 -4.82 -5.49
C GLU A 22 -19.85 -6.00 -4.62
N ARG A 23 -20.57 -6.24 -3.51
CA ARG A 23 -20.28 -7.38 -2.62
C ARG A 23 -20.57 -8.72 -3.27
N LEU A 24 -21.70 -8.85 -3.98
CA LEU A 24 -22.15 -10.11 -4.59
C LEU A 24 -21.22 -10.54 -5.73
N PHE A 25 -20.80 -9.59 -6.57
CA PHE A 25 -19.95 -9.83 -7.74
C PHE A 25 -18.48 -9.54 -7.52
N ASN A 26 -18.11 -9.10 -6.30
CA ASN A 26 -16.75 -8.68 -5.95
C ASN A 26 -16.18 -7.63 -6.93
N LEU A 27 -17.02 -6.64 -7.25
CA LEU A 27 -16.66 -5.53 -8.14
C LEU A 27 -16.11 -4.37 -7.32
N THR A 28 -15.14 -3.68 -7.88
CA THR A 28 -14.56 -2.46 -7.31
C THR A 28 -14.94 -1.28 -8.20
N THR A 29 -15.79 -0.37 -7.69
CA THR A 29 -16.21 0.83 -8.42
C THR A 29 -15.35 2.03 -8.06
N ASP A 30 -15.32 3.04 -8.95
CA ASP A 30 -14.64 4.32 -8.69
C ASP A 30 -15.18 5.01 -7.45
N PHE A 31 -16.49 4.89 -7.20
CA PHE A 31 -17.11 5.44 -5.99
C PHE A 31 -16.54 4.80 -4.72
N ARG A 32 -16.41 3.47 -4.70
CA ARG A 32 -15.81 2.75 -3.57
C ARG A 32 -14.33 3.11 -3.39
N LEU A 33 -13.57 3.23 -4.47
CA LEU A 33 -12.16 3.63 -4.42
C LEU A 33 -12.00 5.07 -3.88
N ALA A 34 -12.86 5.99 -4.31
CA ALA A 34 -12.89 7.36 -3.80
C ALA A 34 -13.27 7.42 -2.31
N GLU A 35 -14.23 6.60 -1.86
CA GLU A 35 -14.59 6.47 -0.44
C GLU A 35 -13.44 5.92 0.39
N LEU A 36 -12.77 4.87 -0.11
CA LEU A 36 -11.61 4.26 0.56
C LEU A 36 -10.47 5.27 0.76
N THR A 37 -10.18 6.10 -0.24
CA THR A 37 -9.11 7.12 -0.17
C THR A 37 -9.53 8.41 0.53
N SER A 38 -10.76 8.51 1.01
CA SER A 38 -11.25 9.65 1.79
C SER A 38 -10.52 9.74 3.13
N THR A 39 -10.28 10.98 3.58
CA THR A 39 -9.73 11.27 4.92
C THR A 39 -10.64 10.80 6.06
N ASN A 40 -11.90 10.45 5.77
CA ASN A 40 -12.82 9.85 6.74
C ASN A 40 -12.63 8.34 6.93
N ASN A 41 -11.92 7.68 6.02
CA ASN A 41 -11.64 6.26 6.13
C ASN A 41 -10.85 5.96 7.44
N PRO A 42 -11.29 4.97 8.25
CA PRO A 42 -10.66 4.68 9.54
C PRO A 42 -9.20 4.23 9.40
N LEU A 43 -8.86 3.50 8.33
CA LEU A 43 -7.49 3.03 8.10
C LEU A 43 -6.56 4.19 7.68
N ILE A 44 -7.06 5.13 6.87
CA ILE A 44 -6.34 6.36 6.52
C ILE A 44 -6.11 7.23 7.77
N LYS A 45 -7.11 7.35 8.64
CA LYS A 45 -6.96 8.06 9.93
C LYS A 45 -5.92 7.40 10.83
N ARG A 46 -5.90 6.07 10.88
CA ARG A 46 -4.87 5.35 11.63
C ARG A 46 -3.49 5.62 11.05
N LEU A 47 -3.33 5.54 9.72
CA LEU A 47 -2.06 5.81 9.06
C LEU A 47 -1.56 7.22 9.36
N PHE A 48 -2.44 8.22 9.27
CA PHE A 48 -2.12 9.61 9.61
C PHE A 48 -1.66 9.80 11.06
N ASN A 49 -2.34 9.15 12.02
CA ASN A 49 -2.07 9.35 13.45
C ASN A 49 -0.93 8.48 13.98
N GLU A 50 -0.80 7.24 13.51
CA GLU A 50 0.11 6.23 14.06
C GLU A 50 1.43 6.15 13.26
N ALA A 51 1.41 6.48 11.96
CA ALA A 51 2.56 6.45 11.06
C ALA A 51 2.56 7.63 10.08
N PRO A 52 2.71 8.89 10.58
CA PRO A 52 2.55 10.09 9.78
C PRO A 52 3.57 10.21 8.64
N GLY A 53 4.78 9.69 8.81
CA GLY A 53 5.78 9.64 7.76
C GLY A 53 5.33 8.73 6.61
N THR A 54 4.88 7.52 6.91
CA THR A 54 4.31 6.59 5.92
C THR A 54 3.07 7.19 5.23
N PHE A 55 2.21 7.90 5.98
CA PHE A 55 1.07 8.58 5.37
C PHE A 55 1.50 9.62 4.33
N ASN A 56 2.47 10.48 4.66
CA ASN A 56 2.98 11.52 3.76
C ASN A 56 3.66 10.91 2.53
N HIS A 57 4.48 9.87 2.72
CA HIS A 57 5.05 9.06 1.65
C HIS A 57 3.96 8.50 0.72
N SER A 58 2.99 7.78 1.27
CA SER A 58 1.88 7.21 0.49
C SER A 58 1.09 8.28 -0.27
N LEU A 59 0.91 9.48 0.29
CA LEU A 59 0.25 10.60 -0.38
C LEU A 59 1.07 11.11 -1.57
N THR A 60 2.40 11.23 -1.39
CA THR A 60 3.31 11.65 -2.46
C THR A 60 3.33 10.63 -3.60
N VAL A 61 3.53 9.36 -3.27
CA VAL A 61 3.48 8.25 -4.23
C VAL A 61 2.14 8.21 -4.96
N ALA A 62 1.01 8.41 -4.26
CA ALA A 62 -0.33 8.42 -4.87
C ALA A 62 -0.48 9.51 -5.93
N ASN A 63 0.04 10.71 -5.68
CA ASN A 63 -0.02 11.80 -6.65
C ASN A 63 0.78 11.47 -7.93
N TYR A 64 1.94 10.85 -7.80
CA TYR A 64 2.76 10.47 -8.95
C TYR A 64 2.16 9.27 -9.71
N VAL A 65 1.73 8.22 -9.02
CA VAL A 65 1.15 7.02 -9.65
C VAL A 65 -0.15 7.36 -10.38
N GLU A 66 -1.01 8.22 -9.80
CA GLU A 66 -2.22 8.74 -10.44
C GLU A 66 -1.89 9.51 -11.73
N ALA A 67 -0.89 10.40 -11.71
CA ALA A 67 -0.45 11.13 -12.89
C ALA A 67 0.10 10.19 -13.98
N CYS A 68 0.87 9.16 -13.59
CA CYS A 68 1.36 8.14 -14.51
C CYS A 68 0.21 7.34 -15.12
N ALA A 69 -0.77 6.91 -14.30
CA ALA A 69 -1.95 6.18 -14.74
C ALA A 69 -2.75 6.99 -15.77
N MET A 70 -2.99 8.27 -15.49
CA MET A 70 -3.65 9.20 -16.41
C MET A 70 -2.90 9.29 -17.75
N ALA A 71 -1.56 9.39 -17.73
CA ALA A 71 -0.75 9.53 -18.93
C ALA A 71 -0.79 8.32 -19.86
N ILE A 72 -1.00 7.12 -19.31
CA ILE A 72 -1.06 5.87 -20.10
C ILE A 72 -2.47 5.29 -20.26
N GLY A 73 -3.51 6.01 -19.79
CA GLY A 73 -4.91 5.61 -19.91
C GLY A 73 -5.33 4.45 -19.02
N GLU A 74 -4.68 4.30 -17.85
CA GLU A 74 -5.07 3.34 -16.81
C GLU A 74 -6.04 3.98 -15.80
N ASP A 75 -6.66 3.15 -14.95
CA ASP A 75 -7.58 3.58 -13.91
C ASP A 75 -6.88 4.42 -12.83
N THR A 76 -7.18 5.72 -12.80
CA THR A 76 -6.57 6.68 -11.87
C THR A 76 -7.05 6.52 -10.44
N PHE A 77 -8.32 6.13 -10.22
CA PHE A 77 -8.85 5.87 -8.88
C PHE A 77 -8.20 4.65 -8.25
N LEU A 78 -8.06 3.57 -9.03
CA LEU A 78 -7.38 2.36 -8.57
C LEU A 78 -5.89 2.63 -8.32
N ALA A 79 -5.22 3.37 -9.21
CA ALA A 79 -3.82 3.75 -9.07
C ALA A 79 -3.56 4.54 -7.79
N ARG A 80 -4.40 5.55 -7.52
CA ARG A 80 -4.36 6.35 -6.31
C ARG A 80 -4.61 5.52 -5.06
N ALA A 81 -5.65 4.68 -5.07
CA ALA A 81 -5.98 3.81 -3.94
C ALA A 81 -4.86 2.78 -3.66
N ALA A 82 -4.30 2.15 -4.70
CA ALA A 82 -3.17 1.24 -4.58
C ALA A 82 -1.99 1.90 -3.85
N ALA A 83 -1.64 3.13 -4.25
CA ALA A 83 -0.57 3.89 -3.63
C ALA A 83 -0.88 4.31 -2.17
N TYR A 84 -2.13 4.66 -1.84
CA TYR A 84 -2.49 4.97 -0.45
C TYR A 84 -2.33 3.79 0.50
N PHE A 85 -2.57 2.58 0.02
CA PHE A 85 -2.65 1.38 0.87
C PHE A 85 -1.45 0.44 0.75
N HIS A 86 -0.49 0.67 -0.16
CA HIS A 86 0.62 -0.26 -0.37
C HIS A 86 1.41 -0.55 0.91
N ASP A 87 1.58 0.44 1.76
CA ASP A 87 2.44 0.44 2.94
C ASP A 87 1.69 0.39 4.28
N ILE A 88 0.38 0.11 4.30
CA ILE A 88 -0.43 0.09 5.54
C ILE A 88 0.09 -0.88 6.59
N GLY A 89 0.83 -1.90 6.20
CA GLY A 89 1.42 -2.86 7.14
C GLY A 89 2.51 -2.27 8.04
N LYS A 90 3.09 -1.13 7.68
CA LYS A 90 4.02 -0.37 8.51
C LYS A 90 3.38 0.13 9.82
N LEU A 91 2.03 0.23 9.86
CA LEU A 91 1.27 0.51 11.09
C LEU A 91 1.58 -0.43 12.25
N LYS A 92 2.03 -1.66 11.99
CA LYS A 92 2.33 -2.62 13.05
C LYS A 92 3.53 -2.20 13.90
N ASN A 93 4.55 -1.60 13.26
CA ASN A 93 5.79 -1.17 13.92
C ASN A 93 6.36 0.08 13.21
N PRO A 94 5.72 1.25 13.31
CA PRO A 94 6.09 2.42 12.51
C PRO A 94 7.55 2.87 12.69
N ASN A 95 8.08 2.78 13.91
CA ASN A 95 9.42 3.26 14.26
C ASN A 95 10.57 2.47 13.59
N TYR A 96 10.29 1.30 13.01
CA TYR A 96 11.27 0.59 12.19
C TYR A 96 11.43 1.16 10.78
N TYR A 97 10.60 2.11 10.37
CA TYR A 97 10.67 2.75 9.06
C TYR A 97 11.15 4.19 9.20
N VAL A 98 12.22 4.52 8.48
CA VAL A 98 13.00 5.75 8.63
C VAL A 98 12.14 7.01 8.51
N GLU A 99 11.13 6.98 7.67
CA GLU A 99 10.20 8.09 7.46
C GLU A 99 9.34 8.43 8.71
N ASN A 100 9.22 7.50 9.66
CA ASN A 100 8.49 7.71 10.92
C ASN A 100 9.42 7.99 12.12
N GLN A 101 10.74 7.96 11.94
CA GLN A 101 11.71 8.23 13.02
C GLN A 101 11.85 9.74 13.22
N THR A 102 11.59 10.22 14.43
CA THR A 102 11.60 11.67 14.76
C THR A 102 12.71 12.06 15.73
N ASP A 103 13.29 11.10 16.44
CA ASP A 103 14.27 11.32 17.52
C ASP A 103 15.73 11.05 17.09
N GLY A 104 15.94 10.69 15.82
CA GLY A 104 17.25 10.35 15.30
C GLY A 104 17.77 8.96 15.74
N HIS A 105 16.96 8.20 16.49
CA HIS A 105 17.26 6.83 16.88
C HIS A 105 16.75 5.85 15.81
N ASN A 106 17.68 5.01 15.29
CA ASN A 106 17.32 3.97 14.33
C ASN A 106 17.43 2.57 14.98
N PRO A 107 16.30 1.90 15.27
CA PRO A 107 16.31 0.56 15.89
C PRO A 107 17.13 -0.49 15.11
N HIS A 108 17.32 -0.28 13.81
CA HIS A 108 18.12 -1.17 12.96
C HIS A 108 19.64 -1.09 13.24
N ASP A 109 20.09 -0.09 14.01
CA ASP A 109 21.50 0.00 14.39
C ASP A 109 21.84 -0.91 15.56
N GLU A 110 20.85 -1.33 16.34
CA GLU A 110 20.99 -2.17 17.54
C GLU A 110 20.77 -3.66 17.28
N ILE A 111 20.32 -4.03 16.07
CA ILE A 111 19.99 -5.40 15.72
C ILE A 111 20.80 -5.91 14.52
N ALA A 112 20.86 -7.25 14.40
CA ALA A 112 21.53 -7.90 13.26
C ALA A 112 20.83 -7.54 11.93
N PRO A 113 21.60 -7.37 10.83
CA PRO A 113 21.03 -7.03 9.51
C PRO A 113 19.95 -8.01 9.03
N GLU A 114 20.11 -9.30 9.32
CA GLU A 114 19.14 -10.36 8.96
C GLU A 114 17.81 -10.17 9.68
N LEU A 115 17.87 -9.77 10.96
CA LEU A 115 16.67 -9.45 11.73
C LEU A 115 15.99 -8.19 11.19
N SER A 116 16.76 -7.18 10.81
CA SER A 116 16.26 -5.97 10.16
C SER A 116 15.49 -6.30 8.87
N VAL A 117 16.08 -7.11 7.99
CA VAL A 117 15.45 -7.58 6.75
C VAL A 117 14.15 -8.33 7.05
N SER A 118 14.17 -9.24 8.04
CA SER A 118 12.98 -10.00 8.43
C SER A 118 11.87 -9.09 8.94
N LEU A 119 12.18 -8.06 9.73
CA LEU A 119 11.21 -7.10 10.24
C LEU A 119 10.60 -6.25 9.11
N LEU A 120 11.44 -5.76 8.21
CA LEU A 120 10.98 -4.96 7.07
C LEU A 120 10.06 -5.75 6.15
N LYS A 121 10.41 -7.00 5.80
CA LYS A 121 9.55 -7.86 4.97
C LYS A 121 8.15 -8.07 5.56
N LYS A 122 8.01 -8.03 6.88
CA LYS A 122 6.73 -8.29 7.57
C LYS A 122 5.65 -7.26 7.27
N HIS A 123 5.98 -6.02 6.82
CA HIS A 123 4.93 -5.05 6.50
C HIS A 123 4.01 -5.54 5.37
N ILE A 124 4.53 -6.31 4.41
CA ILE A 124 3.71 -6.90 3.35
C ILE A 124 2.66 -7.83 3.95
N MET A 125 3.07 -8.76 4.81
CA MET A 125 2.15 -9.68 5.49
C MET A 125 1.12 -8.92 6.36
N TYR A 126 1.58 -7.96 7.16
CA TYR A 126 0.70 -7.15 8.00
C TYR A 126 -0.24 -6.27 7.16
N GLY A 127 0.23 -5.76 6.02
CA GLY A 127 -0.57 -5.00 5.07
C GLY A 127 -1.73 -5.84 4.53
N VAL A 128 -1.46 -7.06 4.08
CA VAL A 128 -2.50 -8.00 3.62
C VAL A 128 -3.50 -8.34 4.75
N MET A 129 -3.01 -8.55 5.98
CA MET A 129 -3.89 -8.80 7.12
C MET A 129 -4.84 -7.60 7.37
N LEU A 130 -4.32 -6.38 7.39
CA LEU A 130 -5.12 -5.16 7.54
C LEU A 130 -6.07 -4.95 6.36
N ALA A 131 -5.62 -5.19 5.13
CA ALA A 131 -6.47 -5.08 3.95
C ALA A 131 -7.71 -6.00 4.07
N ARG A 132 -7.54 -7.22 4.53
CA ARG A 132 -8.63 -8.17 4.76
C ARG A 132 -9.51 -7.79 5.94
N GLU A 133 -8.91 -7.34 7.04
CA GLU A 133 -9.63 -6.86 8.23
C GLU A 133 -10.57 -5.69 7.90
N TYR A 134 -10.09 -4.76 7.07
CA TYR A 134 -10.85 -3.57 6.66
C TYR A 134 -11.66 -3.77 5.37
N GLY A 135 -11.67 -4.97 4.80
CA GLY A 135 -12.45 -5.31 3.60
C GLY A 135 -12.01 -4.55 2.35
N LEU A 136 -10.70 -4.32 2.19
CA LEU A 136 -10.17 -3.71 0.97
C LEU A 136 -10.34 -4.66 -0.23
N PRO A 137 -10.51 -4.12 -1.46
CA PRO A 137 -10.54 -4.90 -2.69
C PRO A 137 -9.27 -5.71 -2.91
N LYS A 138 -9.39 -6.82 -3.68
CA LYS A 138 -8.27 -7.71 -3.99
C LYS A 138 -7.15 -7.02 -4.79
N GLU A 139 -7.52 -6.05 -5.62
CA GLU A 139 -6.59 -5.23 -6.40
C GLU A 139 -5.62 -4.47 -5.48
N LEU A 140 -6.11 -4.03 -4.30
CA LEU A 140 -5.26 -3.37 -3.30
C LEU A 140 -4.41 -4.37 -2.53
N GLU A 141 -4.89 -5.62 -2.28
CA GLU A 141 -4.05 -6.68 -1.73
C GLU A 141 -2.89 -7.02 -2.69
N SER A 142 -3.13 -7.06 -4.01
CA SER A 142 -2.06 -7.30 -4.98
C SER A 142 -1.04 -6.17 -4.99
N ALA A 143 -1.48 -4.91 -4.91
CA ALA A 143 -0.58 -3.76 -4.79
C ALA A 143 0.34 -3.88 -3.56
N ILE A 144 -0.22 -4.24 -2.39
CA ILE A 144 0.54 -4.48 -1.15
C ILE A 144 1.58 -5.60 -1.32
N THR A 145 1.24 -6.66 -2.03
CA THR A 145 2.15 -7.83 -2.16
C THR A 145 3.22 -7.65 -3.23
N GLU A 146 2.97 -6.83 -4.24
CA GLU A 146 3.77 -6.74 -5.45
C GLU A 146 4.70 -5.52 -5.50
N HIS A 147 4.44 -4.44 -4.70
CA HIS A 147 5.13 -3.16 -4.85
C HIS A 147 6.65 -3.21 -4.66
N HIS A 148 7.17 -4.19 -3.95
CA HIS A 148 8.61 -4.40 -3.84
C HIS A 148 9.14 -5.54 -4.71
N GLY A 149 8.29 -6.43 -5.23
CA GLY A 149 8.72 -7.61 -5.98
C GLY A 149 9.81 -8.38 -5.24
N SER A 150 10.93 -8.62 -5.91
CA SER A 150 12.13 -9.25 -5.35
C SER A 150 13.28 -8.25 -5.14
N PHE A 151 12.98 -6.99 -4.88
CA PHE A 151 13.99 -5.92 -4.79
C PHE A 151 14.97 -6.17 -3.65
N PRO A 152 16.31 -5.99 -3.85
CA PRO A 152 17.29 -6.22 -2.81
C PRO A 152 17.43 -5.04 -1.85
N MET A 153 17.44 -5.32 -0.56
CA MET A 153 17.76 -4.38 0.52
C MET A 153 19.27 -4.24 0.66
N LYS A 154 19.91 -3.59 -0.32
CA LYS A 154 21.37 -3.49 -0.46
C LYS A 154 22.06 -2.92 0.77
N PHE A 155 21.43 -1.98 1.47
CA PHE A 155 21.97 -1.41 2.70
C PHE A 155 22.29 -2.51 3.73
N PHE A 156 21.32 -3.38 4.02
CA PHE A 156 21.50 -4.47 5.00
C PHE A 156 22.43 -5.55 4.48
N TYR A 157 22.43 -5.86 3.20
CA TYR A 157 23.39 -6.77 2.60
C TYR A 157 24.83 -6.27 2.79
N TYR A 158 25.11 -5.00 2.50
CA TYR A 158 26.46 -4.45 2.70
C TYR A 158 26.81 -4.27 4.19
N LYS A 159 25.82 -4.00 5.06
CA LYS A 159 26.04 -3.97 6.53
C LYS A 159 26.45 -5.35 7.03
N ALA A 160 25.76 -6.41 6.58
CA ALA A 160 26.11 -7.80 6.92
C ALA A 160 27.49 -8.21 6.39
N ARG A 161 27.82 -7.86 5.15
CA ARG A 161 29.15 -8.16 4.57
C ARG A 161 30.32 -7.58 5.32
N LYS A 162 30.15 -6.52 6.09
CA LYS A 162 31.21 -5.92 6.90
C LYS A 162 31.51 -6.70 8.18
N ILE A 163 30.58 -7.50 8.66
CA ILE A 163 30.63 -8.18 9.96
C ILE A 163 30.67 -9.71 9.84
N THR A 164 30.41 -10.25 8.64
CA THR A 164 30.37 -11.69 8.39
C THR A 164 31.54 -12.11 7.50
N GLU A 165 32.29 -13.13 7.93
CA GLU A 165 33.31 -13.78 7.09
C GLU A 165 32.65 -14.83 6.20
N GLY A 166 32.88 -14.78 4.89
CA GLY A 166 32.35 -15.71 3.90
C GLY A 166 31.40 -15.06 2.87
N GLU A 167 30.89 -15.91 1.98
CA GLU A 167 29.93 -15.47 0.95
C GLU A 167 28.51 -15.35 1.53
N LEU A 168 27.87 -14.21 1.26
CA LEU A 168 26.47 -13.96 1.59
C LEU A 168 25.65 -14.00 0.31
N ASP A 169 24.51 -14.71 0.35
CA ASP A 169 23.55 -14.70 -0.74
C ASP A 169 22.66 -13.45 -0.66
N LEU A 170 22.71 -12.61 -1.69
CA LEU A 170 21.88 -11.40 -1.82
C LEU A 170 20.38 -11.69 -1.71
N LYS A 171 19.96 -12.89 -2.09
CA LYS A 171 18.56 -13.30 -2.01
C LYS A 171 18.01 -13.27 -0.58
N ASN A 172 18.86 -13.59 0.42
CA ASN A 172 18.46 -13.51 1.83
C ASN A 172 18.17 -12.08 2.30
N TYR A 173 18.69 -11.10 1.57
CA TYR A 173 18.50 -9.65 1.81
C TYR A 173 17.59 -9.00 0.75
N SER A 174 16.72 -9.77 0.11
CA SER A 174 15.78 -9.29 -0.90
C SER A 174 14.36 -9.56 -0.45
N TYR A 175 13.40 -8.79 -0.95
CA TYR A 175 11.98 -9.11 -0.80
C TYR A 175 11.65 -10.42 -1.49
N ASP A 176 10.59 -11.09 -1.03
CA ASP A 176 10.13 -12.39 -1.54
C ASP A 176 8.79 -12.26 -2.29
N GLY A 177 8.42 -11.03 -2.66
CA GLY A 177 7.17 -10.75 -3.35
C GLY A 177 7.18 -11.19 -4.82
N PRO A 178 5.99 -11.38 -5.40
CA PRO A 178 5.84 -11.59 -6.82
C PRO A 178 6.21 -10.33 -7.60
N THR A 179 6.57 -10.51 -8.87
CA THR A 179 6.70 -9.38 -9.80
C THR A 179 5.34 -8.74 -10.05
N PRO A 180 5.27 -7.42 -10.30
CA PRO A 180 4.02 -6.74 -10.61
C PRO A 180 3.25 -7.42 -11.74
N THR A 181 1.98 -7.71 -11.51
CA THR A 181 1.09 -8.40 -12.48
C THR A 181 0.22 -7.43 -13.27
N SER A 182 0.15 -6.15 -12.85
CA SER A 182 -0.57 -5.08 -13.54
C SER A 182 0.33 -3.90 -13.82
N LYS A 183 -0.06 -3.05 -14.78
CA LYS A 183 0.67 -1.80 -15.07
C LYS A 183 0.64 -0.85 -13.87
N ILE A 184 -0.47 -0.81 -13.13
CA ILE A 184 -0.62 0.02 -11.94
C ILE A 184 0.39 -0.42 -10.87
N ASN A 185 0.51 -1.73 -10.59
CA ASN A 185 1.47 -2.25 -9.62
C ASN A 185 2.92 -2.03 -10.10
N GLY A 186 3.17 -2.12 -11.41
CA GLY A 186 4.47 -1.80 -12.00
C GLY A 186 4.85 -0.33 -11.84
N MET A 187 3.90 0.59 -12.10
CA MET A 187 4.10 2.02 -11.86
C MET A 187 4.32 2.31 -10.39
N LEU A 188 3.52 1.71 -9.51
CA LEU A 188 3.66 1.84 -8.06
C LEU A 188 5.07 1.44 -7.60
N MET A 189 5.56 0.27 -8.03
CA MET A 189 6.90 -0.20 -7.68
C MET A 189 8.01 0.76 -8.13
N ILE A 190 7.88 1.36 -9.32
CA ILE A 190 8.88 2.31 -9.86
C ILE A 190 8.83 3.62 -9.08
N VAL A 191 7.64 4.15 -8.84
CA VAL A 191 7.46 5.44 -8.16
C VAL A 191 7.87 5.33 -6.69
N ASP A 192 7.46 4.27 -5.99
CA ASP A 192 7.84 3.99 -4.61
C ASP A 192 9.37 3.92 -4.45
N ALA A 193 10.06 3.23 -5.37
CA ALA A 193 11.52 3.14 -5.35
C ALA A 193 12.25 4.44 -5.73
N SER A 194 11.54 5.45 -6.21
CA SER A 194 12.10 6.71 -6.73
C SER A 194 11.89 7.88 -5.77
N GLU A 195 10.91 7.79 -4.89
CA GLU A 195 10.61 8.76 -3.87
C GLU A 195 11.47 8.58 -2.61
#